data_a2f21cd92d3314b481e64a0bc0a5d734
#
_entry.id   a2f21cd92d3314b481e64a0bc0a5d734
#
_cell.length_a   1.000
_cell.length_b   1.000
_cell.length_c   1.000
_cell.angle_alpha   90.00
_cell.angle_beta   90.00
_cell.angle_gamma   90.00
#
_symmetry.space_group_name_H-M   'P 1'
#
loop_
_entity.id
_entity.type
_entity.pdbx_description
1 polymer ?
#
loop_
_entity_poly.entity_id
_entity_poly.type
_entity_poly.pdbx_seq_one_letter_code
_entity_poly.pdbx_strand_id
1 'polypeptide(L)'
;MTLHPILFMGGSGAIGHHTARALRAAYPDVPLLIGGRDLAKAQRTAEQLGGAQAVVIDSSAEDLGLGDRAVSAVVVFYMDHALAGLRFAQQRGVPHLSISSGVFEIAPEIAMYMHTPGASAIVLGYEWMVGATTVSTLSIAREFGRIGAIRIDALVDEQDTGGPTVASDFKHLNKMLPAALTRRDGLFVWREGEDSKTRFQALDGTEIEASGFSSIDVAGLAAATGAPNVQFNIGIGVSSSRRQGQPMSTEIIIELAGEDLDGNPLRTRHAVVHPAGTAPLTGLSVAMNLERLLGLDGQPATPPGLYFPYQLLDAEAYLERLKGEGGELRRLQVG
;
A
#
# COMPACT_ATOMS: atom_id res chain seq x y z
N MET A 1 -16.55 21.60 -12.11
CA MET A 1 -15.70 22.22 -11.07
C MET A 1 -14.25 21.97 -11.41
N THR A 2 -13.40 22.98 -11.41
CA THR A 2 -11.97 22.79 -11.65
C THR A 2 -11.38 22.16 -10.37
N LEU A 3 -10.77 20.99 -10.47
CA LEU A 3 -10.12 20.31 -9.35
C LEU A 3 -8.88 21.12 -8.92
N HIS A 4 -8.73 21.37 -7.62
CA HIS A 4 -7.49 21.90 -7.07
C HIS A 4 -6.38 20.85 -7.15
N PRO A 5 -5.09 21.25 -7.12
CA PRO A 5 -4.02 20.27 -7.21
C PRO A 5 -4.01 19.29 -6.01
N ILE A 6 -3.66 18.05 -6.29
CA ILE A 6 -3.36 17.07 -5.26
C ILE A 6 -1.95 17.33 -4.74
N LEU A 7 -1.78 17.52 -3.43
CA LEU A 7 -0.48 17.71 -2.81
C LEU A 7 0.21 16.36 -2.59
N PHE A 8 1.37 16.20 -3.21
CA PHE A 8 2.26 15.05 -3.05
C PHE A 8 3.44 15.41 -2.15
N MET A 9 3.32 15.23 -0.84
CA MET A 9 4.41 15.44 0.11
C MET A 9 5.45 14.31 -0.03
N GLY A 10 6.68 14.66 -0.46
CA GLY A 10 7.69 13.68 -0.84
C GLY A 10 7.49 13.08 -2.25
N GLY A 11 6.67 13.68 -3.07
CA GLY A 11 6.30 13.20 -4.42
C GLY A 11 7.45 13.04 -5.41
N SER A 12 8.66 13.53 -5.08
CA SER A 12 9.88 13.33 -5.87
C SER A 12 10.55 11.96 -5.64
N GLY A 13 9.95 11.09 -4.81
CA GLY A 13 10.40 9.71 -4.62
C GLY A 13 9.87 8.76 -5.70
N ALA A 14 10.37 7.53 -5.72
CA ALA A 14 9.97 6.52 -6.71
C ALA A 14 8.45 6.27 -6.69
N ILE A 15 7.87 6.06 -5.51
CA ILE A 15 6.43 5.79 -5.37
C ILE A 15 5.61 6.99 -5.84
N GLY A 16 5.98 8.24 -5.43
CA GLY A 16 5.29 9.44 -5.88
C GLY A 16 5.31 9.61 -7.41
N HIS A 17 6.42 9.25 -8.06
CA HIS A 17 6.52 9.27 -9.51
C HIS A 17 5.61 8.22 -10.16
N HIS A 18 5.59 6.98 -9.67
CA HIS A 18 4.67 5.94 -10.17
C HIS A 18 3.21 6.31 -9.93
N THR A 19 2.88 6.84 -8.75
CA THR A 19 1.52 7.34 -8.46
C THR A 19 1.08 8.41 -9.46
N ALA A 20 1.93 9.41 -9.71
CA ALA A 20 1.61 10.48 -10.65
C ALA A 20 1.40 9.95 -12.08
N ARG A 21 2.23 9.00 -12.52
CA ARG A 21 2.08 8.38 -13.84
C ARG A 21 0.78 7.57 -13.94
N ALA A 22 0.50 6.71 -12.96
CA ALA A 22 -0.70 5.88 -12.93
C ALA A 22 -1.98 6.75 -12.91
N LEU A 23 -1.99 7.81 -12.10
CA LEU A 23 -3.11 8.74 -12.02
C LEU A 23 -3.32 9.48 -13.34
N ARG A 24 -2.26 9.98 -13.97
CA ARG A 24 -2.36 10.72 -15.24
C ARG A 24 -2.61 9.84 -16.45
N ALA A 25 -2.28 8.57 -16.39
CA ALA A 25 -2.68 7.63 -17.45
C ALA A 25 -4.20 7.53 -17.56
N ALA A 26 -4.92 7.61 -16.43
CA ALA A 26 -6.38 7.60 -16.38
C ALA A 26 -6.99 9.02 -16.46
N TYR A 27 -6.34 10.02 -15.87
CA TYR A 27 -6.82 11.40 -15.75
C TYR A 27 -5.70 12.39 -16.12
N PRO A 28 -5.45 12.63 -17.42
CA PRO A 28 -4.31 13.43 -17.89
C PRO A 28 -4.25 14.86 -17.35
N ASP A 29 -5.42 15.46 -17.09
CA ASP A 29 -5.56 16.87 -16.69
C ASP A 29 -5.56 17.07 -15.16
N VAL A 30 -5.42 16.00 -14.35
CA VAL A 30 -5.39 16.14 -12.89
C VAL A 30 -4.19 17.00 -12.46
N PRO A 31 -4.43 18.15 -11.81
CA PRO A 31 -3.33 19.00 -11.39
C PRO A 31 -2.60 18.41 -10.18
N LEU A 32 -1.28 18.42 -10.23
CA LEU A 32 -0.41 17.88 -9.18
C LEU A 32 0.49 18.98 -8.62
N LEU A 33 0.71 18.94 -7.31
CA LEU A 33 1.63 19.80 -6.58
C LEU A 33 2.69 18.91 -5.92
N ILE A 34 3.90 18.93 -6.47
CA ILE A 34 5.01 18.13 -5.98
C ILE A 34 5.70 18.86 -4.83
N GLY A 35 5.47 18.41 -3.62
CA GLY A 35 5.98 19.00 -2.40
C GLY A 35 7.22 18.28 -1.86
N GLY A 36 8.19 19.06 -1.40
CA GLY A 36 9.39 18.54 -0.77
C GLY A 36 10.24 19.64 -0.13
N ARG A 37 11.27 19.23 0.63
CA ARG A 37 12.24 20.18 1.26
C ARG A 37 13.20 20.79 0.23
N ASP A 38 13.47 20.07 -0.85
CA ASP A 38 14.36 20.47 -1.94
C ASP A 38 13.51 20.88 -3.16
N LEU A 39 13.37 22.21 -3.35
CA LEU A 39 12.61 22.78 -4.44
C LEU A 39 13.16 22.36 -5.81
N ALA A 40 14.47 22.31 -5.98
CA ALA A 40 15.08 21.97 -7.26
C ALA A 40 14.77 20.51 -7.65
N LYS A 41 14.75 19.59 -6.68
CA LYS A 41 14.33 18.21 -6.91
C LYS A 41 12.85 18.13 -7.25
N ALA A 42 11.99 18.86 -6.54
CA ALA A 42 10.55 18.92 -6.83
C ALA A 42 10.27 19.49 -8.21
N GLN A 43 10.99 20.53 -8.63
CA GLN A 43 10.87 21.15 -9.96
C GLN A 43 11.24 20.17 -11.08
N ARG A 44 12.37 19.48 -10.96
CA ARG A 44 12.76 18.44 -11.94
C ARG A 44 11.70 17.35 -12.09
N THR A 45 11.13 16.91 -10.97
CA THR A 45 10.06 15.92 -10.99
C THR A 45 8.79 16.47 -11.66
N ALA A 46 8.40 17.69 -11.31
CA ALA A 46 7.23 18.34 -11.90
C ALA A 46 7.37 18.53 -13.42
N GLU A 47 8.57 18.90 -13.89
CA GLU A 47 8.90 19.01 -15.32
C GLU A 47 8.80 17.65 -16.03
N GLN A 48 9.36 16.59 -15.44
CA GLN A 48 9.31 15.24 -15.99
C GLN A 48 7.87 14.69 -16.10
N LEU A 49 7.02 15.04 -15.14
CA LEU A 49 5.62 14.65 -15.16
C LEU A 49 4.78 15.49 -16.13
N GLY A 50 5.25 16.65 -16.53
CA GLY A 50 4.49 17.62 -17.33
C GLY A 50 3.26 18.16 -16.58
N GLY A 51 2.94 19.45 -16.67
CA GLY A 51 1.75 20.05 -16.06
C GLY A 51 1.62 19.93 -14.53
N ALA A 52 2.66 19.52 -13.81
CA ALA A 52 2.74 19.57 -12.37
C ALA A 52 3.45 20.84 -11.91
N GLN A 53 3.18 21.27 -10.67
CA GLN A 53 3.86 22.39 -10.04
C GLN A 53 4.71 21.88 -8.86
N ALA A 54 5.77 22.60 -8.55
CA ALA A 54 6.62 22.29 -7.41
C ALA A 54 6.43 23.29 -6.27
N VAL A 55 6.59 22.83 -5.03
CA VAL A 55 6.51 23.67 -3.84
C VAL A 55 7.47 23.17 -2.76
N VAL A 56 7.99 24.12 -1.97
CA VAL A 56 8.69 23.78 -0.72
C VAL A 56 7.65 23.47 0.35
N ILE A 57 7.86 22.38 1.08
CA ILE A 57 7.05 22.02 2.25
C ILE A 57 7.84 22.31 3.53
N ASP A 58 7.23 23.11 4.39
CA ASP A 58 7.66 23.32 5.76
C ASP A 58 6.74 22.57 6.72
N SER A 59 7.14 21.37 7.14
CA SER A 59 6.35 20.55 8.06
C SER A 59 6.27 21.11 9.48
N SER A 60 7.02 22.17 9.81
CA SER A 60 6.90 22.87 11.09
C SER A 60 5.82 23.97 11.08
N ALA A 61 5.43 24.44 9.90
CA ALA A 61 4.35 25.40 9.73
C ALA A 61 2.97 24.70 9.67
N GLU A 62 1.96 25.30 10.29
CA GLU A 62 0.58 24.75 10.29
C GLU A 62 -0.01 24.65 8.87
N ASP A 63 0.32 25.60 8.02
CA ASP A 63 -0.12 25.67 6.63
C ASP A 63 0.86 24.98 5.66
N LEU A 64 1.84 24.24 6.17
CA LEU A 64 2.93 23.60 5.40
C LEU A 64 3.74 24.59 4.53
N GLY A 65 3.69 25.89 4.82
CA GLY A 65 4.27 26.96 4.00
C GLY A 65 3.49 27.23 2.72
N LEU A 66 2.25 26.77 2.61
CA LEU A 66 1.40 26.91 1.43
C LEU A 66 0.52 28.18 1.45
N GLY A 67 0.39 28.85 2.60
CA GLY A 67 -0.55 29.96 2.76
C GLY A 67 -1.99 29.54 2.45
N ASP A 68 -2.69 30.36 1.69
CA ASP A 68 -4.09 30.10 1.28
C ASP A 68 -4.24 29.19 0.06
N ARG A 69 -3.15 28.58 -0.40
CA ARG A 69 -3.19 27.72 -1.59
C ARG A 69 -4.12 26.52 -1.36
N ALA A 70 -5.17 26.43 -2.18
CA ALA A 70 -6.11 25.34 -2.11
C ALA A 70 -5.51 24.05 -2.71
N VAL A 71 -5.81 22.92 -2.08
CA VAL A 71 -5.50 21.56 -2.56
C VAL A 71 -6.77 20.71 -2.49
N SER A 72 -6.82 19.62 -3.25
CA SER A 72 -7.97 18.71 -3.28
C SER A 72 -7.76 17.46 -2.43
N ALA A 73 -6.52 17.06 -2.19
CA ALA A 73 -6.12 15.97 -1.30
C ALA A 73 -4.66 16.12 -0.90
N VAL A 74 -4.24 15.43 0.15
CA VAL A 74 -2.85 15.34 0.62
C VAL A 74 -2.41 13.89 0.62
N VAL A 75 -1.27 13.60 -0.03
CA VAL A 75 -0.62 12.28 0.02
C VAL A 75 0.78 12.44 0.60
N VAL A 76 1.13 11.61 1.57
CA VAL A 76 2.44 11.63 2.22
C VAL A 76 3.20 10.36 1.86
N PHE A 77 4.34 10.51 1.19
CA PHE A 77 5.20 9.43 0.69
C PHE A 77 6.42 9.16 1.57
N TYR A 78 6.36 9.52 2.82
CA TYR A 78 7.41 9.29 3.81
C TYR A 78 6.79 9.20 5.22
N MET A 79 7.57 8.73 6.18
CA MET A 79 7.12 8.66 7.57
C MET A 79 7.01 10.07 8.17
N ASP A 80 5.79 10.55 8.32
CA ASP A 80 5.47 11.89 8.86
C ASP A 80 5.25 11.83 10.38
N HIS A 81 6.34 11.75 11.12
CA HIS A 81 6.29 11.67 12.59
C HIS A 81 5.54 12.81 13.28
N ALA A 82 5.42 13.95 12.62
CA ALA A 82 4.69 15.11 13.15
C ALA A 82 3.22 15.12 12.77
N LEU A 83 2.78 14.19 11.88
CA LEU A 83 1.46 14.17 11.25
C LEU A 83 1.07 15.53 10.63
N ALA A 84 2.07 16.26 10.10
CA ALA A 84 1.87 17.59 9.55
C ALA A 84 0.92 17.58 8.36
N GLY A 85 1.07 16.58 7.46
CA GLY A 85 0.20 16.37 6.32
C GLY A 85 -1.24 16.07 6.72
N LEU A 86 -1.43 15.20 7.73
CA LEU A 86 -2.75 14.85 8.24
C LEU A 86 -3.44 16.04 8.92
N ARG A 87 -2.72 16.77 9.78
CA ARG A 87 -3.27 17.99 10.44
C ARG A 87 -3.71 19.01 9.41
N PHE A 88 -2.86 19.31 8.43
CA PHE A 88 -3.18 20.23 7.36
C PHE A 88 -4.42 19.77 6.56
N ALA A 89 -4.49 18.50 6.21
CA ALA A 89 -5.62 17.95 5.46
C ALA A 89 -6.94 18.09 6.25
N GLN A 90 -6.93 17.75 7.54
CA GLN A 90 -8.12 17.89 8.39
C GLN A 90 -8.55 19.36 8.58
N GLN A 91 -7.59 20.28 8.78
CA GLN A 91 -7.89 21.72 8.86
C GLN A 91 -8.52 22.27 7.58
N ARG A 92 -8.13 21.74 6.43
CA ARG A 92 -8.63 22.13 5.10
C ARG A 92 -9.87 21.35 4.66
N GLY A 93 -10.30 20.33 5.42
CA GLY A 93 -11.42 19.46 5.06
C GLY A 93 -11.19 18.65 3.79
N VAL A 94 -9.93 18.29 3.49
CA VAL A 94 -9.56 17.52 2.30
C VAL A 94 -9.06 16.11 2.66
N PRO A 95 -9.24 15.11 1.79
CA PRO A 95 -8.76 13.75 2.03
C PRO A 95 -7.25 13.67 2.28
N HIS A 96 -6.86 12.73 3.15
CA HIS A 96 -5.47 12.40 3.46
C HIS A 96 -5.19 10.93 3.22
N LEU A 97 -4.00 10.62 2.66
CA LEU A 97 -3.46 9.28 2.54
C LEU A 97 -1.99 9.30 2.92
N SER A 98 -1.58 8.43 3.83
CA SER A 98 -0.16 8.18 4.19
C SER A 98 0.24 6.76 3.82
N ILE A 99 1.51 6.53 3.43
CA ILE A 99 1.97 5.22 2.94
C ILE A 99 3.12 4.60 3.74
N SER A 100 3.61 5.27 4.76
CA SER A 100 4.90 4.92 5.38
C SER A 100 4.79 4.88 6.88
N SER A 101 4.10 3.88 7.42
CA SER A 101 4.05 3.64 8.86
C SER A 101 3.85 2.16 9.16
N GLY A 102 4.22 1.74 10.36
CA GLY A 102 3.96 0.40 10.86
C GLY A 102 2.70 0.34 11.72
N VAL A 103 2.39 -0.87 12.19
CA VAL A 103 1.21 -1.14 13.02
C VAL A 103 1.15 -0.26 14.28
N PHE A 104 2.28 0.16 14.82
CA PHE A 104 2.30 1.00 16.03
C PHE A 104 2.16 2.50 15.73
N GLU A 105 2.53 2.95 14.55
CA GLU A 105 2.40 4.35 14.16
C GLU A 105 0.96 4.73 13.78
N ILE A 106 0.11 3.76 13.53
CA ILE A 106 -1.31 3.97 13.19
C ILE A 106 -2.09 4.62 14.36
N ALA A 107 -1.71 4.37 15.61
CA ALA A 107 -2.45 4.87 16.77
C ALA A 107 -2.51 6.41 16.85
N PRO A 108 -1.44 7.19 16.58
CA PRO A 108 -1.51 8.64 16.50
C PRO A 108 -2.50 9.15 15.44
N GLU A 109 -2.57 8.53 14.26
CA GLU A 109 -3.53 8.93 13.21
C GLU A 109 -4.97 8.61 13.60
N ILE A 110 -5.19 7.43 14.21
CA ILE A 110 -6.51 7.06 14.74
C ILE A 110 -6.96 8.06 15.82
N ALA A 111 -6.06 8.46 16.74
CA ALA A 111 -6.36 9.43 17.77
C ALA A 111 -6.77 10.79 17.19
N MET A 112 -6.07 11.25 16.15
CA MET A 112 -6.46 12.48 15.44
C MET A 112 -7.82 12.36 14.77
N TYR A 113 -8.09 11.24 14.09
CA TYR A 113 -9.40 10.98 13.51
C TYR A 113 -10.52 11.01 14.58
N MET A 114 -10.31 10.31 15.70
CA MET A 114 -11.30 10.25 16.77
C MET A 114 -11.61 11.62 17.39
N HIS A 115 -10.65 12.55 17.35
CA HIS A 115 -10.85 13.92 17.82
C HIS A 115 -11.70 14.75 16.86
N THR A 116 -11.58 14.54 15.54
CA THR A 116 -12.32 15.31 14.51
C THR A 116 -12.84 14.40 13.38
N PRO A 117 -13.74 13.42 13.69
CA PRO A 117 -14.09 12.35 12.74
C PRO A 117 -14.86 12.81 11.51
N GLY A 118 -15.47 14.00 11.57
CA GLY A 118 -16.21 14.60 10.46
C GLY A 118 -15.38 15.53 9.56
N ALA A 119 -14.08 15.71 9.83
CA ALA A 119 -13.29 16.72 9.13
C ALA A 119 -12.96 16.31 7.68
N SER A 120 -12.45 15.12 7.48
CA SER A 120 -12.09 14.61 6.15
C SER A 120 -11.98 13.08 6.13
N ALA A 121 -11.88 12.49 4.93
CA ALA A 121 -11.53 11.08 4.76
C ALA A 121 -10.03 10.88 5.03
N ILE A 122 -9.69 9.86 5.83
CA ILE A 122 -8.31 9.46 6.13
C ILE A 122 -8.12 8.03 5.66
N VAL A 123 -7.13 7.79 4.80
CA VAL A 123 -6.73 6.45 4.38
C VAL A 123 -5.44 6.07 5.09
N LEU A 124 -5.51 4.99 5.86
CA LEU A 124 -4.37 4.38 6.54
C LEU A 124 -3.65 3.46 5.56
N GLY A 125 -2.74 4.01 4.76
CA GLY A 125 -2.06 3.31 3.67
C GLY A 125 -0.94 2.35 4.13
N TYR A 126 -1.14 1.65 5.24
CA TYR A 126 -0.16 0.76 5.88
C TYR A 126 -0.29 -0.70 5.50
N GLU A 127 -1.27 -1.03 4.67
CA GLU A 127 -1.32 -2.33 4.01
C GLU A 127 -0.13 -2.45 3.05
N TRP A 128 0.38 -3.65 2.89
CA TRP A 128 1.50 -3.91 1.99
C TRP A 128 1.18 -3.39 0.58
N MET A 129 2.01 -2.49 0.12
CA MET A 129 1.83 -1.77 -1.15
C MET A 129 0.46 -1.08 -1.26
N VAL A 130 0.00 -0.50 -0.13
CA VAL A 130 -1.23 0.33 -0.04
C VAL A 130 -2.47 -0.42 -0.53
N GLY A 131 -2.63 -1.67 -0.08
CA GLY A 131 -3.78 -2.51 -0.37
C GLY A 131 -3.63 -3.46 -1.56
N ALA A 132 -2.52 -3.41 -2.32
CA ALA A 132 -2.30 -4.32 -3.45
C ALA A 132 -2.43 -5.80 -3.06
N THR A 133 -1.87 -6.17 -1.91
CA THR A 133 -1.93 -7.53 -1.37
C THR A 133 -3.33 -7.88 -0.89
N THR A 134 -3.93 -6.99 -0.09
CA THR A 134 -5.25 -7.23 0.50
C THR A 134 -6.34 -7.32 -0.56
N VAL A 135 -6.38 -6.39 -1.52
CA VAL A 135 -7.40 -6.40 -2.59
C VAL A 135 -7.27 -7.64 -3.48
N SER A 136 -6.04 -8.07 -3.79
CA SER A 136 -5.80 -9.30 -4.55
C SER A 136 -6.24 -10.54 -3.76
N THR A 137 -5.94 -10.59 -2.45
CA THR A 137 -6.38 -11.67 -1.57
C THR A 137 -7.91 -11.74 -1.47
N LEU A 138 -8.58 -10.59 -1.34
CA LEU A 138 -10.04 -10.54 -1.27
C LEU A 138 -10.70 -10.91 -2.61
N SER A 139 -10.05 -10.67 -3.74
CA SER A 139 -10.52 -11.18 -5.03
C SER A 139 -10.55 -12.71 -5.06
N ILE A 140 -9.48 -13.36 -4.57
CA ILE A 140 -9.37 -14.83 -4.47
C ILE A 140 -10.38 -15.37 -3.43
N ALA A 141 -10.58 -14.65 -2.33
CA ALA A 141 -11.47 -15.03 -1.24
C ALA A 141 -12.93 -15.24 -1.69
N ARG A 142 -13.35 -14.68 -2.82
CA ARG A 142 -14.69 -14.88 -3.41
C ARG A 142 -14.97 -16.33 -3.82
N GLU A 143 -13.93 -17.16 -4.00
CA GLU A 143 -14.07 -18.59 -4.29
C GLU A 143 -14.51 -19.41 -3.05
N PHE A 144 -14.43 -18.80 -1.85
CA PHE A 144 -14.64 -19.50 -0.59
C PHE A 144 -15.98 -19.13 0.06
N GLY A 145 -16.68 -20.15 0.56
CA GLY A 145 -17.80 -19.98 1.49
C GLY A 145 -17.30 -19.73 2.93
N ARG A 146 -16.16 -20.36 3.30
CA ARG A 146 -15.51 -20.17 4.59
C ARG A 146 -13.99 -20.26 4.46
N ILE A 147 -13.29 -19.27 4.95
CA ILE A 147 -11.82 -19.24 4.96
C ILE A 147 -11.32 -19.66 6.36
N GLY A 148 -10.50 -20.69 6.42
CA GLY A 148 -9.86 -21.17 7.63
C GLY A 148 -8.46 -20.56 7.86
N ALA A 149 -7.74 -20.30 6.77
CA ALA A 149 -6.39 -19.74 6.85
C ALA A 149 -6.06 -18.90 5.61
N ILE A 150 -5.33 -17.80 5.84
CA ILE A 150 -4.69 -16.95 4.83
C ILE A 150 -3.21 -16.86 5.18
N ARG A 151 -2.37 -17.19 4.21
CA ARG A 151 -0.92 -17.03 4.30
C ARG A 151 -0.43 -16.16 3.15
N ILE A 152 0.35 -15.14 3.47
CA ILE A 152 0.99 -14.25 2.51
C ILE A 152 2.49 -14.31 2.72
N ASP A 153 3.22 -14.57 1.64
CA ASP A 153 4.67 -14.63 1.62
C ASP A 153 5.18 -13.71 0.51
N ALA A 154 5.80 -12.60 0.87
CA ALA A 154 6.35 -11.64 -0.09
C ALA A 154 7.85 -11.89 -0.30
N LEU A 155 8.27 -12.11 -1.55
CA LEU A 155 9.67 -12.04 -1.95
C LEU A 155 9.97 -10.66 -2.54
N VAL A 156 10.79 -9.90 -1.83
CA VAL A 156 11.35 -8.63 -2.30
C VAL A 156 12.72 -8.91 -2.88
N ASP A 157 12.93 -8.57 -4.16
CA ASP A 157 14.25 -8.73 -4.77
C ASP A 157 15.25 -7.77 -4.10
N GLU A 158 16.46 -8.25 -3.83
CA GLU A 158 17.53 -7.44 -3.21
C GLU A 158 17.94 -6.22 -4.05
N GLN A 159 17.59 -6.20 -5.34
CA GLN A 159 17.78 -5.05 -6.24
C GLN A 159 16.59 -4.09 -6.23
N ASP A 160 15.45 -4.50 -5.66
CA ASP A 160 14.29 -3.62 -5.47
C ASP A 160 14.52 -2.71 -4.27
N THR A 161 15.35 -1.71 -4.46
CA THR A 161 15.74 -0.81 -3.36
C THR A 161 14.62 0.12 -2.92
N GLY A 162 13.54 0.28 -3.71
CA GLY A 162 12.44 1.20 -3.42
C GLY A 162 12.88 2.66 -3.18
N GLY A 163 14.20 2.90 -3.23
CA GLY A 163 14.85 4.17 -2.91
C GLY A 163 15.21 4.33 -1.42
N PRO A 164 15.91 5.44 -1.08
CA PRO A 164 16.45 5.67 0.27
C PRO A 164 15.38 5.69 1.38
N THR A 165 14.18 6.16 1.08
CA THR A 165 13.08 6.24 2.05
C THR A 165 12.62 4.83 2.45
N VAL A 166 12.41 3.93 1.49
CA VAL A 166 12.00 2.55 1.75
C VAL A 166 13.05 1.81 2.59
N ALA A 167 14.32 1.96 2.26
CA ALA A 167 15.41 1.35 3.05
C ALA A 167 15.45 1.88 4.49
N SER A 168 15.18 3.20 4.68
CA SER A 168 15.05 3.80 6.01
C SER A 168 13.87 3.27 6.78
N ASP A 169 12.72 3.12 6.12
CA ASP A 169 11.48 2.63 6.73
C ASP A 169 11.63 1.17 7.16
N PHE A 170 12.20 0.30 6.32
CA PHE A 170 12.50 -1.09 6.71
C PHE A 170 13.45 -1.17 7.92
N LYS A 171 14.49 -0.32 7.95
CA LYS A 171 15.41 -0.27 9.09
C LYS A 171 14.72 0.19 10.37
N HIS A 172 13.81 1.16 10.26
CA HIS A 172 13.03 1.66 11.38
C HIS A 172 12.05 0.57 11.88
N LEU A 173 11.26 -0.03 10.98
CA LEU A 173 10.32 -1.09 11.31
C LEU A 173 11.00 -2.29 11.99
N ASN A 174 12.12 -2.77 11.46
CA ASN A 174 12.88 -3.87 12.06
C ASN A 174 13.43 -3.55 13.47
N LYS A 175 13.70 -2.29 13.74
CA LYS A 175 14.15 -1.84 15.06
C LYS A 175 13.01 -1.72 16.06
N MET A 176 11.85 -1.25 15.62
CA MET A 176 10.69 -0.96 16.48
C MET A 176 9.79 -2.17 16.67
N LEU A 177 9.78 -3.12 15.73
CA LEU A 177 8.87 -4.25 15.67
C LEU A 177 9.63 -5.58 15.57
N PRO A 178 10.25 -6.05 16.65
CA PRO A 178 10.94 -7.35 16.64
C PRO A 178 10.00 -8.53 16.52
N ALA A 179 8.69 -8.32 16.66
CA ALA A 179 7.65 -9.34 16.60
C ALA A 179 6.63 -9.05 15.48
N ALA A 180 6.14 -10.09 14.82
CA ALA A 180 5.17 -9.98 13.74
C ALA A 180 3.74 -10.21 14.23
N LEU A 181 2.84 -9.26 13.96
CA LEU A 181 1.42 -9.44 14.17
C LEU A 181 0.91 -10.61 13.33
N THR A 182 0.15 -11.49 13.96
CA THR A 182 -0.42 -12.68 13.33
C THR A 182 -1.77 -12.98 13.97
N ARG A 183 -2.72 -13.51 13.23
CA ARG A 183 -3.93 -14.09 13.82
C ARG A 183 -3.78 -15.61 13.84
N ARG A 184 -3.91 -16.21 15.01
CA ARG A 184 -3.81 -17.66 15.23
C ARG A 184 -5.00 -18.12 16.07
N ASP A 185 -5.77 -19.07 15.56
CA ASP A 185 -6.97 -19.60 16.20
C ASP A 185 -7.95 -18.51 16.68
N GLY A 186 -8.12 -17.47 15.87
CA GLY A 186 -8.99 -16.34 16.15
C GLY A 186 -8.41 -15.24 17.05
N LEU A 187 -7.21 -15.44 17.59
CA LEU A 187 -6.55 -14.48 18.47
C LEU A 187 -5.44 -13.74 17.74
N PHE A 188 -5.33 -12.43 17.97
CA PHE A 188 -4.16 -11.66 17.53
C PHE A 188 -3.01 -11.93 18.49
N VAL A 189 -1.91 -12.42 17.94
CA VAL A 189 -0.69 -12.78 18.68
C VAL A 189 0.54 -12.20 17.98
N TRP A 190 1.63 -12.07 18.72
CA TRP A 190 2.91 -11.59 18.20
C TRP A 190 3.88 -12.76 18.09
N ARG A 191 4.38 -13.03 16.87
CA ARG A 191 5.42 -14.03 16.62
C ARG A 191 6.79 -13.39 16.76
N GLU A 192 7.67 -13.95 17.55
CA GLU A 192 9.03 -13.47 17.77
C GLU A 192 10.05 -14.61 17.76
N GLY A 193 11.33 -14.26 17.63
CA GLY A 193 12.41 -15.24 17.66
C GLY A 193 12.22 -16.36 16.63
N GLU A 194 12.32 -17.61 17.07
CA GLU A 194 12.17 -18.77 16.19
C GLU A 194 10.74 -18.92 15.63
N ASP A 195 9.69 -18.51 16.38
CA ASP A 195 8.30 -18.57 15.90
C ASP A 195 8.04 -17.60 14.72
N SER A 196 8.88 -16.58 14.58
CA SER A 196 8.79 -15.67 13.42
C SER A 196 9.47 -16.20 12.17
N LYS A 197 10.39 -17.16 12.27
CA LYS A 197 11.10 -17.74 11.13
C LYS A 197 10.21 -18.69 10.37
N THR A 198 10.30 -18.63 9.04
CA THR A 198 9.54 -19.50 8.14
C THR A 198 10.26 -19.66 6.81
N ARG A 199 9.71 -20.51 5.95
CA ARG A 199 10.14 -20.70 4.58
C ARG A 199 8.92 -20.77 3.68
N PHE A 200 9.10 -20.39 2.43
CA PHE A 200 8.08 -20.55 1.39
C PHE A 200 8.73 -20.83 0.04
N GLN A 201 7.95 -21.34 -0.89
CA GLN A 201 8.41 -21.56 -2.26
C GLN A 201 8.10 -20.33 -3.11
N ALA A 202 9.11 -19.78 -3.78
CA ALA A 202 8.97 -18.76 -4.81
C ALA A 202 8.26 -19.31 -6.05
N LEU A 203 8.05 -18.49 -7.06
CA LEU A 203 7.38 -18.88 -8.30
C LEU A 203 8.07 -20.01 -9.05
N ASP A 204 9.39 -20.07 -9.00
CA ASP A 204 10.20 -21.09 -9.67
C ASP A 204 10.42 -22.36 -8.80
N GLY A 205 9.76 -22.44 -7.65
CA GLY A 205 9.88 -23.55 -6.72
C GLY A 205 11.08 -23.47 -5.77
N THR A 206 11.91 -22.44 -5.89
CA THR A 206 13.04 -22.24 -4.96
C THR A 206 12.52 -21.93 -3.55
N GLU A 207 13.06 -22.62 -2.54
CA GLU A 207 12.76 -22.35 -1.15
C GLU A 207 13.44 -21.05 -0.70
N ILE A 208 12.66 -20.14 -0.13
CA ILE A 208 13.09 -18.83 0.35
C ILE A 208 12.98 -18.80 1.87
N GLU A 209 14.06 -18.43 2.54
CA GLU A 209 14.02 -18.12 3.97
C GLU A 209 13.30 -16.79 4.19
N ALA A 210 12.40 -16.75 5.15
CA ALA A 210 11.56 -15.60 5.46
C ALA A 210 11.36 -15.44 6.95
N SER A 211 10.89 -14.25 7.31
CA SER A 211 10.47 -13.95 8.67
C SER A 211 9.06 -13.36 8.67
N GLY A 212 8.36 -13.57 9.77
CA GLY A 212 7.10 -12.90 10.00
C GLY A 212 7.27 -11.39 9.87
N PHE A 213 6.33 -10.74 9.21
CA PHE A 213 6.30 -9.29 9.01
C PHE A 213 5.02 -8.71 9.58
N SER A 214 5.15 -7.59 10.30
CA SER A 214 4.03 -6.95 10.99
C SER A 214 3.31 -6.01 10.04
N SER A 215 2.57 -6.57 9.07
CA SER A 215 1.71 -5.80 8.19
C SER A 215 0.30 -5.66 8.76
N ILE A 216 -0.31 -4.50 8.54
CA ILE A 216 -1.72 -4.26 8.88
C ILE A 216 -2.69 -5.12 8.06
N ASP A 217 -2.22 -5.67 6.93
CA ASP A 217 -2.98 -6.65 6.12
C ASP A 217 -3.56 -7.79 6.97
N VAL A 218 -2.82 -8.22 8.00
CA VAL A 218 -3.28 -9.28 8.92
C VAL A 218 -4.59 -8.87 9.61
N ALA A 219 -4.68 -7.63 10.08
CA ALA A 219 -5.89 -7.13 10.72
C ALA A 219 -7.00 -6.85 9.70
N GLY A 220 -6.67 -6.24 8.56
CA GLY A 220 -7.61 -5.96 7.47
C GLY A 220 -8.25 -7.23 6.91
N LEU A 221 -7.44 -8.23 6.56
CA LEU A 221 -7.91 -9.53 6.05
C LEU A 221 -8.73 -10.29 7.10
N ALA A 222 -8.28 -10.30 8.35
CA ALA A 222 -9.03 -10.93 9.43
C ALA A 222 -10.42 -10.29 9.62
N ALA A 223 -10.50 -8.97 9.55
CA ALA A 223 -11.77 -8.25 9.65
C ALA A 223 -12.69 -8.49 8.45
N ALA A 224 -12.13 -8.48 7.23
CA ALA A 224 -12.89 -8.62 6.00
C ALA A 224 -13.40 -10.05 5.77
N THR A 225 -12.65 -11.08 6.21
CA THR A 225 -12.94 -12.49 5.88
C THR A 225 -13.39 -13.33 7.06
N GLY A 226 -13.18 -12.86 8.29
CA GLY A 226 -13.39 -13.66 9.50
C GLY A 226 -12.36 -14.79 9.69
N ALA A 227 -11.37 -14.96 8.81
CA ALA A 227 -10.41 -16.06 8.86
C ALA A 227 -9.72 -16.14 10.22
N PRO A 228 -9.77 -17.31 10.92
CA PRO A 228 -9.17 -17.45 12.24
C PRO A 228 -7.64 -17.47 12.21
N ASN A 229 -7.05 -17.76 11.05
CA ASN A 229 -5.60 -17.82 10.90
C ASN A 229 -5.18 -16.92 9.73
N VAL A 230 -4.38 -15.87 10.03
CA VAL A 230 -3.84 -14.92 9.04
C VAL A 230 -2.40 -14.62 9.40
N GLN A 231 -1.49 -14.78 8.44
CA GLN A 231 -0.08 -14.45 8.64
C GLN A 231 0.51 -13.79 7.41
N PHE A 232 1.46 -12.89 7.66
CA PHE A 232 2.25 -12.23 6.63
C PHE A 232 3.73 -12.48 6.89
N ASN A 233 4.48 -12.86 5.87
CA ASN A 233 5.91 -13.11 5.96
C ASN A 233 6.63 -12.38 4.83
N ILE A 234 7.91 -12.04 5.05
CA ILE A 234 8.76 -11.40 4.05
C ILE A 234 10.09 -12.13 3.95
N GLY A 235 10.51 -12.39 2.74
CA GLY A 235 11.85 -12.83 2.38
C GLY A 235 12.52 -11.78 1.48
N ILE A 236 13.81 -11.56 1.66
CA ILE A 236 14.61 -10.70 0.79
C ILE A 236 15.66 -11.58 0.11
N GLY A 237 15.75 -11.50 -1.22
CA GLY A 237 16.68 -12.35 -1.96
C GLY A 237 16.61 -12.13 -3.46
N VAL A 238 17.04 -13.10 -4.21
CA VAL A 238 16.98 -13.08 -5.69
C VAL A 238 15.58 -13.52 -6.13
N SER A 239 14.88 -12.73 -6.94
CA SER A 239 13.57 -13.10 -7.48
C SER A 239 13.66 -14.25 -8.50
N SER A 240 12.55 -14.98 -8.68
CA SER A 240 12.48 -16.08 -9.66
C SER A 240 12.85 -15.65 -11.07
N SER A 241 12.43 -14.43 -11.48
CA SER A 241 12.78 -13.86 -12.76
C SER A 241 14.30 -13.67 -12.93
N ARG A 242 14.97 -13.13 -11.90
CA ARG A 242 16.43 -12.96 -11.91
C ARG A 242 17.18 -14.30 -11.94
N ARG A 243 16.72 -15.30 -11.20
CA ARG A 243 17.30 -16.67 -11.27
C ARG A 243 17.18 -17.27 -12.67
N GLN A 244 16.19 -16.83 -13.46
CA GLN A 244 15.98 -17.21 -14.86
C GLN A 244 16.68 -16.27 -15.86
N GLY A 245 17.53 -15.35 -15.39
CA GLY A 245 18.27 -14.40 -16.25
C GLY A 245 17.43 -13.23 -16.77
N GLN A 246 16.26 -12.98 -16.19
CA GLN A 246 15.39 -11.85 -16.50
C GLN A 246 15.63 -10.67 -15.50
N PRO A 247 15.10 -9.48 -15.77
CA PRO A 247 15.08 -8.41 -14.78
C PRO A 247 14.41 -8.83 -13.46
N MET A 248 14.66 -8.08 -12.38
CA MET A 248 14.03 -8.34 -11.09
C MET A 248 12.51 -8.32 -11.18
N SER A 249 11.85 -9.01 -10.25
CA SER A 249 10.41 -8.90 -10.01
C SER A 249 10.13 -8.88 -8.50
N THR A 250 8.99 -8.34 -8.11
CA THR A 250 8.41 -8.67 -6.80
C THR A 250 7.44 -9.82 -6.95
N GLU A 251 7.37 -10.68 -5.94
CA GLU A 251 6.51 -11.86 -5.92
C GLU A 251 5.77 -11.90 -4.58
N ILE A 252 4.44 -11.82 -4.61
CA ILE A 252 3.61 -11.95 -3.41
C ILE A 252 2.80 -13.22 -3.55
N ILE A 253 3.22 -14.26 -2.85
CA ILE A 253 2.52 -15.56 -2.82
C ILE A 253 1.36 -15.47 -1.83
N ILE A 254 0.17 -15.84 -2.28
CA ILE A 254 -1.07 -15.79 -1.50
C ILE A 254 -1.65 -17.20 -1.47
N GLU A 255 -1.76 -17.77 -0.29
CA GLU A 255 -2.35 -19.09 -0.08
C GLU A 255 -3.58 -18.98 0.82
N LEU A 256 -4.69 -19.52 0.36
CA LEU A 256 -5.93 -19.62 1.13
C LEU A 256 -6.30 -21.09 1.30
N ALA A 257 -6.83 -21.42 2.48
CA ALA A 257 -7.37 -22.73 2.78
C ALA A 257 -8.70 -22.59 3.54
N GLY A 258 -9.67 -23.39 3.18
CA GLY A 258 -11.01 -23.35 3.76
C GLY A 258 -11.99 -24.30 3.06
N GLU A 259 -13.20 -23.81 2.86
CA GLU A 259 -14.27 -24.50 2.13
C GLU A 259 -14.77 -23.61 0.99
N ASP A 260 -15.09 -24.21 -0.14
CA ASP A 260 -15.72 -23.53 -1.26
C ASP A 260 -17.18 -23.14 -0.95
N LEU A 261 -17.87 -22.59 -1.93
CA LEU A 261 -19.29 -22.19 -1.81
C LEU A 261 -20.24 -23.38 -1.58
N ASP A 262 -19.82 -24.59 -1.93
CA ASP A 262 -20.58 -25.83 -1.76
C ASP A 262 -20.19 -26.57 -0.46
N GLY A 263 -19.23 -26.04 0.32
CA GLY A 263 -18.76 -26.62 1.58
C GLY A 263 -17.65 -27.68 1.43
N ASN A 264 -17.10 -27.86 0.22
CA ASN A 264 -16.00 -28.79 -0.01
C ASN A 264 -14.65 -28.15 0.40
N PRO A 265 -13.67 -28.96 0.89
CA PRO A 265 -12.34 -28.45 1.16
C PRO A 265 -11.71 -27.79 -0.08
N LEU A 266 -11.27 -26.55 0.05
CA LEU A 266 -10.61 -25.81 -1.01
C LEU A 266 -9.28 -25.25 -0.50
N ARG A 267 -8.24 -25.42 -1.32
CA ARG A 267 -6.97 -24.71 -1.17
C ARG A 267 -6.62 -24.03 -2.48
N THR A 268 -6.16 -22.81 -2.39
CA THR A 268 -5.68 -22.07 -3.56
C THR A 268 -4.31 -21.48 -3.29
N ARG A 269 -3.52 -21.36 -4.35
CA ARG A 269 -2.23 -20.68 -4.31
C ARG A 269 -2.14 -19.74 -5.51
N HIS A 270 -1.82 -18.48 -5.25
CA HIS A 270 -1.71 -17.45 -6.28
C HIS A 270 -0.44 -16.63 -6.04
N ALA A 271 -0.06 -15.84 -7.04
CA ALA A 271 0.98 -14.85 -6.89
C ALA A 271 0.58 -13.53 -7.56
N VAL A 272 0.79 -12.42 -6.87
CA VAL A 272 0.87 -11.11 -7.49
C VAL A 272 2.32 -10.89 -7.88
N VAL A 273 2.54 -10.57 -9.16
CA VAL A 273 3.88 -10.39 -9.72
C VAL A 273 3.95 -9.07 -10.44
N HIS A 274 5.05 -8.33 -10.26
CA HIS A 274 5.33 -7.15 -11.06
C HIS A 274 6.82 -7.11 -11.45
N PRO A 275 7.14 -7.00 -12.78
CA PRO A 275 8.52 -7.08 -13.28
C PRO A 275 9.38 -5.86 -12.96
N ALA A 276 8.80 -4.77 -12.48
CA ALA A 276 9.53 -3.57 -12.07
C ALA A 276 9.54 -3.36 -10.54
N GLY A 277 9.24 -4.40 -9.77
CA GLY A 277 9.33 -4.37 -8.31
C GLY A 277 8.10 -3.80 -7.58
N THR A 278 8.32 -3.36 -6.36
CA THR A 278 7.26 -2.93 -5.43
C THR A 278 6.71 -1.53 -5.69
N ALA A 279 7.53 -0.62 -6.19
CA ALA A 279 7.15 0.79 -6.34
C ALA A 279 5.99 1.02 -7.34
N PRO A 280 5.90 0.34 -8.49
CA PRO A 280 4.73 0.45 -9.38
C PRO A 280 3.44 -0.05 -8.74
N LEU A 281 3.47 -1.18 -8.03
CA LEU A 281 2.30 -1.71 -7.30
C LEU A 281 1.78 -0.70 -6.29
N THR A 282 2.66 -0.15 -5.47
CA THR A 282 2.32 0.88 -4.50
C THR A 282 1.76 2.13 -5.19
N GLY A 283 2.41 2.58 -6.26
CA GLY A 283 2.00 3.76 -7.02
C GLY A 283 0.61 3.61 -7.63
N LEU A 284 0.30 2.46 -8.21
CA LEU A 284 -1.02 2.14 -8.76
C LEU A 284 -2.09 2.16 -7.66
N SER A 285 -1.84 1.49 -6.54
CA SER A 285 -2.78 1.46 -5.42
C SER A 285 -3.07 2.85 -4.86
N VAL A 286 -2.04 3.69 -4.68
CA VAL A 286 -2.22 5.09 -4.25
C VAL A 286 -3.03 5.89 -5.25
N ALA A 287 -2.75 5.75 -6.55
CA ALA A 287 -3.49 6.45 -7.60
C ALA A 287 -4.98 6.09 -7.56
N MET A 288 -5.32 4.80 -7.50
CA MET A 288 -6.71 4.35 -7.46
C MET A 288 -7.43 4.74 -6.16
N ASN A 289 -6.73 4.74 -5.02
CA ASN A 289 -7.30 5.29 -3.78
C ASN A 289 -7.61 6.79 -3.92
N LEU A 290 -6.74 7.57 -4.56
CA LEU A 290 -6.98 8.99 -4.83
C LEU A 290 -8.17 9.20 -5.78
N GLU A 291 -8.30 8.39 -6.80
CA GLU A 291 -9.43 8.40 -7.73
C GLU A 291 -10.75 8.22 -6.97
N ARG A 292 -10.79 7.23 -6.08
CA ARG A 292 -11.97 6.95 -5.26
C ARG A 292 -12.24 8.06 -4.23
N LEU A 293 -11.20 8.56 -3.56
CA LEU A 293 -11.32 9.65 -2.59
C LEU A 293 -11.92 10.91 -3.20
N LEU A 294 -11.50 11.25 -4.41
CA LEU A 294 -11.91 12.46 -5.12
C LEU A 294 -13.14 12.28 -6.02
N GLY A 295 -13.66 11.05 -6.13
CA GLY A 295 -14.78 10.73 -7.02
C GLY A 295 -14.45 10.86 -8.51
N LEU A 296 -13.18 10.68 -8.87
CA LEU A 296 -12.74 10.72 -10.27
C LEU A 296 -13.23 9.50 -11.05
N ASP A 297 -13.51 8.41 -10.35
CA ASP A 297 -14.08 7.16 -10.87
C ASP A 297 -15.57 7.25 -11.23
N GLY A 298 -16.15 8.43 -11.18
CA GLY A 298 -17.56 8.67 -11.49
C GLY A 298 -18.52 8.40 -10.34
N GLN A 299 -18.01 7.97 -9.18
CA GLN A 299 -18.78 7.84 -7.94
C GLN A 299 -18.70 9.14 -7.12
N PRO A 300 -19.63 9.37 -6.17
CA PRO A 300 -19.49 10.48 -5.23
C PRO A 300 -18.16 10.40 -4.47
N ALA A 301 -17.51 11.51 -4.18
CA ALA A 301 -16.29 11.54 -3.38
C ALA A 301 -16.48 10.81 -2.05
N THR A 302 -15.41 10.17 -1.57
CA THR A 302 -15.45 9.40 -0.32
C THR A 302 -15.79 10.34 0.85
N PRO A 303 -16.81 10.03 1.65
CA PRO A 303 -17.18 10.87 2.80
C PRO A 303 -16.09 10.87 3.89
N PRO A 304 -16.13 11.84 4.84
CA PRO A 304 -15.29 11.77 6.02
C PRO A 304 -15.39 10.41 6.71
N GLY A 305 -14.25 9.85 7.08
CA GLY A 305 -14.15 8.51 7.66
C GLY A 305 -12.70 8.06 7.79
N LEU A 306 -12.51 6.91 8.41
CA LEU A 306 -11.23 6.24 8.53
C LEU A 306 -11.27 4.95 7.71
N TYR A 307 -10.38 4.80 6.77
CA TYR A 307 -10.42 3.74 5.77
C TYR A 307 -9.08 3.00 5.67
N PHE A 308 -9.17 1.70 5.46
CA PHE A 308 -8.07 0.96 4.85
C PHE A 308 -8.15 1.01 3.32
N PRO A 309 -7.03 0.96 2.59
CA PRO A 309 -7.01 1.02 1.14
C PRO A 309 -7.95 0.04 0.46
N TYR A 310 -8.01 -1.21 0.91
CA TYR A 310 -8.86 -2.24 0.30
C TYR A 310 -10.36 -1.91 0.32
N GLN A 311 -10.80 -1.06 1.24
CA GLN A 311 -12.20 -0.64 1.32
C GLN A 311 -12.59 0.36 0.22
N LEU A 312 -11.59 0.97 -0.41
CA LEU A 312 -11.75 1.96 -1.47
C LEU A 312 -11.38 1.41 -2.85
N LEU A 313 -10.70 0.27 -2.91
CA LEU A 313 -10.27 -0.34 -4.16
C LEU A 313 -11.30 -1.37 -4.65
N ASP A 314 -11.79 -1.21 -5.87
CA ASP A 314 -12.49 -2.29 -6.56
C ASP A 314 -11.48 -3.32 -7.07
N ALA A 315 -11.67 -4.58 -6.70
CA ALA A 315 -10.71 -5.64 -6.98
C ALA A 315 -10.56 -5.95 -8.48
N GLU A 316 -11.65 -5.91 -9.24
CA GLU A 316 -11.62 -6.20 -10.67
C GLU A 316 -10.94 -5.08 -11.43
N ALA A 317 -11.32 -3.84 -11.15
CA ALA A 317 -10.68 -2.67 -11.75
C ALA A 317 -9.18 -2.58 -11.38
N TYR A 318 -8.82 -2.94 -10.13
CA TYR A 318 -7.43 -2.99 -9.70
C TYR A 318 -6.62 -4.01 -10.50
N LEU A 319 -7.11 -5.24 -10.61
CA LEU A 319 -6.41 -6.31 -11.32
C LEU A 319 -6.31 -6.05 -12.83
N GLU A 320 -7.32 -5.43 -13.43
CA GLU A 320 -7.27 -5.01 -14.83
C GLU A 320 -6.18 -3.96 -15.05
N ARG A 321 -6.12 -2.93 -14.20
CA ARG A 321 -5.08 -1.89 -14.30
C ARG A 321 -3.69 -2.43 -13.99
N LEU A 322 -3.56 -3.32 -13.01
CA LEU A 322 -2.32 -4.02 -12.71
C LEU A 322 -1.77 -4.73 -13.96
N LYS A 323 -2.65 -5.46 -14.67
CA LYS A 323 -2.30 -6.12 -15.93
C LYS A 323 -1.89 -5.12 -17.01
N GLY A 324 -2.57 -3.99 -17.09
CA GLY A 324 -2.24 -2.90 -18.02
C GLY A 324 -0.85 -2.30 -17.76
N GLU A 325 -0.36 -2.33 -16.53
CA GLU A 325 0.98 -1.86 -16.13
C GLU A 325 2.06 -2.96 -16.18
N GLY A 326 1.69 -4.16 -16.66
CA GLY A 326 2.63 -5.28 -16.80
C GLY A 326 2.74 -6.20 -15.58
N GLY A 327 1.94 -5.97 -14.54
CA GLY A 327 1.81 -6.88 -13.42
C GLY A 327 0.71 -7.93 -13.67
N GLU A 328 0.59 -8.90 -12.82
CA GLU A 328 -0.45 -9.93 -12.92
C GLU A 328 -0.79 -10.59 -11.58
N LEU A 329 -2.02 -11.08 -11.46
CA LEU A 329 -2.41 -12.09 -10.48
C LEU A 329 -2.45 -13.45 -11.21
N ARG A 330 -1.56 -14.35 -10.82
CA ARG A 330 -1.39 -15.68 -11.43
C ARG A 330 -1.84 -16.77 -10.47
N ARG A 331 -2.66 -17.72 -10.95
CA ARG A 331 -2.97 -18.95 -10.19
C ARG A 331 -1.81 -19.94 -10.32
N LEU A 332 -1.42 -20.54 -9.21
CA LEU A 332 -0.33 -21.50 -9.13
C LEU A 332 -0.87 -22.91 -8.78
N GLN A 333 -0.06 -23.93 -9.00
CA GLN A 333 -0.39 -25.27 -8.49
C GLN A 333 -0.28 -25.28 -6.98
N VAL A 334 -1.22 -25.95 -6.34
CA VAL A 334 -1.15 -26.24 -4.90
C VAL A 334 -0.24 -27.44 -4.75
N GLY A 335 0.87 -27.29 -4.02
CA GLY A 335 1.83 -28.35 -3.73
C GLY A 335 1.30 -29.39 -2.75
#